data_cc9ad544a2f8cb8df0bb40489d93e7b6
#
_entry.id   cc9ad544a2f8cb8df0bb40489d93e7b6
#
_cell.length_a   1.000
_cell.length_b   1.000
_cell.length_c   1.000
_cell.angle_alpha   90.00
_cell.angle_beta   90.00
_cell.angle_gamma   90.00
#
_symmetry.space_group_name_H-M   'P 1'
#
loop_
_entity.id
_entity.type
_entity.pdbx_description
1 polymer ?
#
loop_
_entity_poly.entity_id
_entity_poly.type
_entity_poly.pdbx_seq_one_letter_code
_entity_poly.pdbx_strand_id
1 'polypeptide(L)'
;MRLTVRNDVTGLWDFSDLADAIPQSKPVPRSASFIQLENAQHPAAADVVRSFVRVLCQMPVKLDGFPRNRKWGMGVVIDAEKGLVVISRAIVPYDLCDITITIADSIMVEGKVVFMHPLQNYAIIKYDPKLVDAPVQSAKLSTTHVTQGASTYFVGFNQNMRIVIAQTTITDITAVAIPANSGAPRYRAVNVDAITVDTSLSGQCGSGVLVGEDGTVQALWLTYLGERSPVTSKDTDYHLGLATPTLLPVIQTIQRNEQPKLRMLSVEFNAIQMSQARIMGVSEEWIKKVAEDNSSRHQLFMIRKRTFERGDEAGALLEGDVILSLNGKIITRVSELDVMYDHEVLDAIIVRDCVEMHLKLPTVSADDLETDRAIQFCGAILHRPHHAVRQQISKLHSEVYVSARTRGSPAYQYGLAPTNFITHVNGKPTPDLESFLKAVINIPDNTCMFSFLSPFKLN
;
A
#
# COMPACT_ATOMS: atom_id res chain seq x y z
N MET A 1 -20.87 18.07 12.15
CA MET A 1 -21.89 17.44 13.02
C MET A 1 -23.03 17.06 12.08
N ARG A 2 -23.17 15.77 11.73
CA ARG A 2 -24.30 15.30 10.90
C ARG A 2 -25.50 15.09 11.81
N LEU A 3 -26.55 15.85 11.63
CA LEU A 3 -27.83 15.61 12.26
C LEU A 3 -28.58 14.56 11.45
N THR A 4 -29.09 13.54 12.11
CA THR A 4 -29.82 12.44 11.51
C THR A 4 -31.29 12.55 11.89
N VAL A 5 -32.18 12.43 10.92
CA VAL A 5 -33.64 12.36 11.16
C VAL A 5 -34.07 10.92 10.92
N ARG A 6 -34.82 10.36 11.87
CA ARG A 6 -35.40 9.03 11.77
C ARG A 6 -36.70 9.11 10.95
N ASN A 7 -36.80 8.28 9.92
CA ASN A 7 -38.04 8.15 9.17
C ASN A 7 -39.01 7.32 10.00
N ASP A 8 -40.14 7.92 10.41
CA ASP A 8 -41.13 7.29 11.32
C ASP A 8 -41.89 6.13 10.65
N VAL A 9 -41.84 6.01 9.31
CA VAL A 9 -42.52 4.94 8.56
C VAL A 9 -41.61 3.72 8.36
N THR A 10 -40.34 3.94 8.08
CA THR A 10 -39.38 2.84 7.78
C THR A 10 -38.49 2.49 8.95
N GLY A 11 -38.45 3.32 10.01
CA GLY A 11 -37.53 3.20 11.12
C GLY A 11 -36.04 3.42 10.75
N LEU A 12 -35.76 3.73 9.50
CA LEU A 12 -34.43 4.00 9.00
C LEU A 12 -34.05 5.48 9.18
N TRP A 13 -32.76 5.72 9.34
CA TRP A 13 -32.23 7.06 9.40
C TRP A 13 -32.00 7.57 7.98
N ASP A 14 -32.69 8.65 7.60
CA ASP A 14 -32.47 9.31 6.33
C ASP A 14 -31.55 10.52 6.51
N PHE A 15 -30.55 10.62 5.64
CA PHE A 15 -29.51 11.64 5.67
C PHE A 15 -29.61 12.64 4.51
N SER A 16 -30.56 12.45 3.60
CA SER A 16 -30.64 13.20 2.35
C SER A 16 -31.17 14.63 2.54
N ASP A 17 -32.17 14.82 3.43
CA ASP A 17 -32.88 16.11 3.52
C ASP A 17 -32.11 17.22 4.24
N LEU A 18 -31.03 16.92 4.94
CA LEU A 18 -30.24 17.90 5.68
C LEU A 18 -29.06 18.47 4.90
N ALA A 19 -28.61 17.80 3.86
CA ALA A 19 -27.54 18.30 2.99
C ALA A 19 -27.97 19.54 2.21
N ASP A 20 -29.27 19.63 1.87
CA ASP A 20 -29.83 20.73 1.08
C ASP A 20 -30.32 21.93 1.94
N ALA A 21 -30.49 21.71 3.25
CA ALA A 21 -31.01 22.75 4.16
C ALA A 21 -29.92 23.67 4.74
N ILE A 22 -28.64 23.33 4.64
CA ILE A 22 -27.54 24.18 5.07
C ILE A 22 -27.10 25.02 3.85
N PRO A 23 -27.20 26.36 3.87
CA PRO A 23 -26.67 27.20 2.80
C PRO A 23 -25.18 26.89 2.64
N GLN A 24 -24.82 26.16 1.63
CA GLN A 24 -23.44 25.96 1.28
C GLN A 24 -22.92 27.29 0.73
N SER A 25 -22.27 28.08 1.58
CA SER A 25 -21.46 29.19 1.10
C SER A 25 -20.44 28.61 0.12
N LYS A 26 -20.40 29.14 -1.11
CA LYS A 26 -19.37 28.73 -2.07
C LYS A 26 -18.01 28.84 -1.38
N PRO A 27 -17.22 27.78 -1.33
CA PRO A 27 -15.93 27.84 -0.68
C PRO A 27 -15.07 28.90 -1.37
N VAL A 28 -14.59 29.87 -0.59
CA VAL A 28 -13.70 30.92 -1.08
C VAL A 28 -12.27 30.41 -1.03
N PRO A 29 -11.46 30.58 -2.09
CA PRO A 29 -10.05 30.26 -2.08
C PRO A 29 -9.34 30.95 -0.92
N ARG A 30 -8.47 30.22 -0.21
CA ARG A 30 -7.66 30.75 0.89
C ARG A 30 -6.26 30.98 0.40
N SER A 31 -5.67 32.13 0.77
CA SER A 31 -4.33 32.55 0.37
C SER A 31 -3.29 32.20 1.44
N ALA A 32 -2.13 31.68 1.02
CA ALA A 32 -0.99 31.42 1.88
C ALA A 32 0.32 31.45 1.11
N SER A 33 1.44 31.66 1.83
CA SER A 33 2.80 31.54 1.30
C SER A 33 3.55 30.43 2.01
N PHE A 34 4.42 29.73 1.28
CA PHE A 34 5.33 28.74 1.87
C PHE A 34 6.42 29.43 2.69
N ILE A 35 6.87 28.74 3.74
CA ILE A 35 8.03 29.16 4.52
C ILE A 35 9.27 29.15 3.61
N GLN A 36 9.99 30.26 3.57
CA GLN A 36 11.27 30.34 2.88
C GLN A 36 12.37 29.81 3.79
N LEU A 37 13.21 28.93 3.25
CA LEU A 37 14.38 28.45 3.96
C LEU A 37 15.48 29.49 3.86
N GLU A 38 15.82 30.11 4.99
CA GLU A 38 16.98 30.97 5.10
C GLU A 38 18.25 30.12 4.93
N ASN A 39 19.21 30.59 4.11
CA ASN A 39 20.50 29.93 3.90
C ASN A 39 20.43 28.48 3.36
N ALA A 40 19.54 28.22 2.41
CA ALA A 40 19.49 26.93 1.73
C ALA A 40 20.83 26.67 1.01
N GLN A 41 21.65 25.76 1.52
CA GLN A 41 22.94 25.37 0.91
C GLN A 41 22.74 24.73 -0.47
N HIS A 42 21.55 24.20 -0.73
CA HIS A 42 21.20 23.49 -1.98
C HIS A 42 19.85 24.00 -2.52
N PRO A 43 19.87 25.08 -3.33
CA PRO A 43 18.63 25.72 -3.81
C PRO A 43 17.70 24.78 -4.57
N ALA A 44 18.24 23.90 -5.43
CA ALA A 44 17.43 22.94 -6.19
C ALA A 44 16.70 21.93 -5.30
N ALA A 45 17.35 21.45 -4.23
CA ALA A 45 16.72 20.58 -3.23
C ALA A 45 15.73 21.35 -2.34
N ALA A 46 16.00 22.62 -2.07
CA ALA A 46 15.10 23.49 -1.27
C ALA A 46 13.82 23.83 -2.04
N ASP A 47 13.86 23.93 -3.36
CA ASP A 47 12.69 24.29 -4.17
C ASP A 47 11.58 23.22 -4.12
N VAL A 48 11.93 21.94 -3.93
CA VAL A 48 10.96 20.85 -3.78
C VAL A 48 10.03 21.02 -2.58
N VAL A 49 10.39 21.87 -1.61
CA VAL A 49 9.57 22.14 -0.41
C VAL A 49 8.18 22.64 -0.76
N ARG A 50 8.02 23.35 -1.88
CA ARG A 50 6.71 23.82 -2.37
C ARG A 50 5.82 22.71 -2.93
N SER A 51 6.35 21.51 -3.07
CA SER A 51 5.61 20.32 -3.47
C SER A 51 5.15 19.48 -2.28
N PHE A 52 5.50 19.85 -1.04
CA PHE A 52 5.06 19.11 0.13
C PHE A 52 3.75 19.62 0.70
N VAL A 53 2.92 18.69 1.15
CA VAL A 53 1.68 18.98 1.88
C VAL A 53 1.59 18.07 3.10
N ARG A 54 1.03 18.57 4.19
CA ARG A 54 0.75 17.74 5.35
C ARG A 54 -0.61 17.06 5.16
N VAL A 55 -0.67 15.78 5.42
CA VAL A 55 -1.88 14.96 5.28
C VAL A 55 -2.25 14.39 6.63
N LEU A 56 -3.49 14.62 7.03
CA LEU A 56 -4.13 13.97 8.17
C LEU A 56 -5.15 12.97 7.62
N CYS A 57 -4.97 11.71 7.97
CA CYS A 57 -5.92 10.63 7.70
C CYS A 57 -6.65 10.29 9.00
N GLN A 58 -7.97 10.42 8.99
CA GLN A 58 -8.83 10.03 10.11
C GLN A 58 -9.67 8.82 9.69
N MET A 59 -9.54 7.74 10.44
CA MET A 59 -10.21 6.48 10.21
C MET A 59 -11.39 6.35 11.18
N PRO A 60 -12.63 6.55 10.73
CA PRO A 60 -13.81 6.45 11.59
C PRO A 60 -14.00 5.04 12.14
N VAL A 61 -13.61 4.04 11.35
CA VAL A 61 -13.65 2.63 11.72
C VAL A 61 -12.23 2.07 11.70
N LYS A 62 -11.77 1.52 12.82
CA LYS A 62 -10.44 0.89 12.91
C LYS A 62 -10.48 -0.47 12.25
N LEU A 63 -9.71 -0.63 11.18
CA LEU A 63 -9.51 -1.89 10.49
C LEU A 63 -8.09 -2.42 10.74
N ASP A 64 -7.92 -3.72 10.63
CA ASP A 64 -6.61 -4.39 10.48
C ASP A 64 -5.56 -4.03 11.52
N GLY A 65 -5.99 -3.93 12.78
CA GLY A 65 -5.07 -3.72 13.90
C GLY A 65 -4.38 -2.36 13.94
N PHE A 66 -4.83 -1.38 13.16
CA PHE A 66 -4.33 -0.02 13.31
C PHE A 66 -4.69 0.51 14.71
N PRO A 67 -3.68 0.88 15.53
CA PRO A 67 -3.93 1.23 16.93
C PRO A 67 -4.56 2.60 17.10
N ARG A 68 -4.37 3.47 16.13
CA ARG A 68 -4.82 4.86 16.16
C ARG A 68 -5.83 5.10 15.05
N ASN A 69 -6.85 5.90 15.35
CA ASN A 69 -7.83 6.35 14.37
C ASN A 69 -7.41 7.62 13.62
N ARG A 70 -6.24 8.15 13.94
CA ARG A 70 -5.63 9.31 13.27
C ARG A 70 -4.19 9.02 12.95
N LYS A 71 -3.81 9.31 11.72
CA LYS A 71 -2.42 9.29 11.24
C LYS A 71 -2.14 10.56 10.47
N TRP A 72 -0.92 11.02 10.52
CA TRP A 72 -0.46 12.16 9.75
C TRP A 72 0.92 11.91 9.19
N GLY A 73 1.21 12.55 8.08
CA GLY A 73 2.48 12.46 7.37
C GLY A 73 2.57 13.51 6.28
N MET A 74 3.69 13.51 5.57
CA MET A 74 3.88 14.41 4.43
C MET A 74 3.59 13.68 3.13
N GLY A 75 2.79 14.32 2.28
CA GLY A 75 2.57 13.93 0.90
C GLY A 75 3.34 14.83 -0.07
N VAL A 76 3.56 14.35 -1.27
CA VAL A 76 4.25 15.06 -2.35
C VAL A 76 3.26 15.35 -3.47
N VAL A 77 3.08 16.62 -3.81
CA VAL A 77 2.24 17.07 -4.92
C VAL A 77 2.91 16.67 -6.24
N ILE A 78 2.24 15.80 -7.00
CA ILE A 78 2.71 15.32 -8.30
C ILE A 78 2.04 16.03 -9.48
N ASP A 79 0.90 16.66 -9.21
CA ASP A 79 0.18 17.46 -10.21
C ASP A 79 -0.61 18.54 -9.44
N ALA A 80 -0.08 19.76 -9.43
CA ALA A 80 -0.69 20.88 -8.71
C ALA A 80 -1.98 21.38 -9.38
N GLU A 81 -2.09 21.27 -10.72
CA GLU A 81 -3.28 21.70 -11.46
C GLU A 81 -4.47 20.77 -11.20
N LYS A 82 -4.22 19.48 -11.02
CA LYS A 82 -5.23 18.48 -10.72
C LYS A 82 -5.38 18.20 -9.23
N GLY A 83 -4.50 18.76 -8.39
CA GLY A 83 -4.48 18.54 -6.95
C GLY A 83 -4.09 17.12 -6.54
N LEU A 84 -3.23 16.43 -7.32
CA LEU A 84 -2.82 15.06 -7.04
C LEU A 84 -1.61 15.03 -6.10
N VAL A 85 -1.69 14.20 -5.07
CA VAL A 85 -0.66 14.05 -4.05
C VAL A 85 -0.37 12.57 -3.83
N VAL A 86 0.90 12.18 -3.83
CA VAL A 86 1.36 10.84 -3.44
C VAL A 86 1.69 10.82 -1.96
N ILE A 87 1.27 9.77 -1.28
CA ILE A 87 1.53 9.58 0.16
C ILE A 87 1.76 8.10 0.49
N SER A 88 2.46 7.82 1.59
CA SER A 88 2.65 6.45 2.09
C SER A 88 1.34 5.78 2.51
N ARG A 89 1.18 4.50 2.20
CA ARG A 89 0.10 3.64 2.74
C ARG A 89 0.20 3.45 4.25
N ALA A 90 1.35 3.72 4.86
CA ALA A 90 1.46 3.78 6.32
C ALA A 90 0.61 4.91 6.93
N ILE A 91 0.31 5.95 6.16
CA ILE A 91 -0.51 7.10 6.58
C ILE A 91 -1.96 6.94 6.09
N VAL A 92 -2.16 6.55 4.82
CA VAL A 92 -3.47 6.29 4.21
C VAL A 92 -3.57 4.79 3.89
N PRO A 93 -3.97 3.95 4.87
CA PRO A 93 -3.88 2.50 4.74
C PRO A 93 -5.01 1.87 3.93
N TYR A 94 -6.17 2.52 3.84
CA TYR A 94 -7.38 2.08 3.12
C TYR A 94 -8.27 3.28 2.79
N ASP A 95 -9.21 3.08 1.86
CA ASP A 95 -10.07 4.15 1.32
C ASP A 95 -11.16 4.62 2.32
N LEU A 96 -11.56 3.76 3.27
CA LEU A 96 -12.58 4.08 4.28
C LEU A 96 -12.05 5.06 5.34
N CYS A 97 -11.66 6.26 4.92
CA CYS A 97 -11.08 7.28 5.77
C CYS A 97 -11.44 8.70 5.30
N ASP A 98 -11.37 9.65 6.24
CA ASP A 98 -11.47 11.09 5.96
C ASP A 98 -10.06 11.66 5.86
N ILE A 99 -9.80 12.41 4.79
CA ILE A 99 -8.49 13.02 4.53
C ILE A 99 -8.60 14.52 4.61
N THR A 100 -7.70 15.14 5.38
CA THR A 100 -7.48 16.58 5.40
C THR A 100 -6.06 16.88 4.94
N ILE A 101 -5.94 17.75 3.95
CA ILE A 101 -4.65 18.19 3.38
C ILE A 101 -4.39 19.62 3.85
N THR A 102 -3.25 19.85 4.47
CA THR A 102 -2.78 21.18 4.87
C THR A 102 -1.65 21.63 3.96
N ILE A 103 -1.83 22.76 3.32
CA ILE A 103 -0.93 23.36 2.35
C ILE A 103 -0.31 24.60 2.96
N ALA A 104 1.00 24.80 2.78
CA ALA A 104 1.78 25.91 3.33
C ALA A 104 1.54 26.13 4.84
N ASP A 105 1.32 25.05 5.59
CA ASP A 105 0.98 25.03 7.03
C ASP A 105 -0.21 25.94 7.44
N SER A 106 -1.01 26.38 6.47
CA SER A 106 -2.07 27.40 6.67
C SER A 106 -3.42 26.97 6.09
N ILE A 107 -3.46 26.50 4.85
CA ILE A 107 -4.72 26.20 4.15
C ILE A 107 -5.08 24.74 4.38
N MET A 108 -6.25 24.50 4.96
CA MET A 108 -6.80 23.17 5.14
C MET A 108 -7.90 22.90 4.12
N VAL A 109 -7.77 21.84 3.35
CA VAL A 109 -8.75 21.38 2.37
C VAL A 109 -9.05 19.90 2.58
N GLU A 110 -10.24 19.48 2.17
CA GLU A 110 -10.64 18.08 2.14
C GLU A 110 -9.93 17.35 0.99
N GLY A 111 -9.49 16.12 1.25
CA GLY A 111 -8.91 15.22 0.27
C GLY A 111 -9.71 13.94 0.11
N LYS A 112 -9.53 13.26 -1.03
CA LYS A 112 -10.11 11.95 -1.31
C LYS A 112 -9.04 11.00 -1.83
N VAL A 113 -9.14 9.72 -1.49
CA VAL A 113 -8.33 8.68 -2.12
C VAL A 113 -8.76 8.52 -3.57
N VAL A 114 -7.79 8.51 -4.48
CA VAL A 114 -7.99 8.27 -5.92
C VAL A 114 -7.51 6.88 -6.29
N PHE A 115 -6.40 6.46 -5.68
CA PHE A 115 -5.78 5.18 -5.98
C PHE A 115 -4.92 4.71 -4.81
N MET A 116 -4.91 3.39 -4.58
CA MET A 116 -4.04 2.73 -3.62
C MET A 116 -3.29 1.61 -4.32
N HIS A 117 -1.95 1.69 -4.32
CA HIS A 117 -1.18 0.65 -4.98
C HIS A 117 -1.19 -0.64 -4.13
N PRO A 118 -1.60 -1.80 -4.67
CA PRO A 118 -1.76 -3.02 -3.89
C PRO A 118 -0.43 -3.61 -3.41
N LEU A 119 0.65 -3.41 -4.16
CA LEU A 119 1.97 -3.98 -3.89
C LEU A 119 2.96 -2.96 -3.33
N GLN A 120 2.97 -1.73 -3.86
CA GLN A 120 3.90 -0.69 -3.47
C GLN A 120 3.31 0.21 -2.38
N ASN A 121 4.18 0.77 -1.54
CA ASN A 121 3.79 1.51 -0.34
C ASN A 121 3.33 2.94 -0.61
N TYR A 122 2.45 3.16 -1.59
CA TYR A 122 1.89 4.48 -1.82
C TYR A 122 0.40 4.48 -2.15
N ALA A 123 -0.23 5.59 -1.84
CA ALA A 123 -1.56 5.96 -2.28
C ALA A 123 -1.51 7.31 -3.00
N ILE A 124 -2.45 7.56 -3.91
CA ILE A 124 -2.67 8.84 -4.55
C ILE A 124 -3.97 9.41 -4.02
N ILE A 125 -3.89 10.61 -3.46
CA ILE A 125 -5.03 11.37 -2.97
C ILE A 125 -5.20 12.64 -3.79
N LYS A 126 -6.39 13.23 -3.76
CA LYS A 126 -6.72 14.42 -4.55
C LYS A 126 -7.42 15.45 -3.67
N TYR A 127 -7.09 16.73 -3.85
CA TYR A 127 -7.82 17.87 -3.32
C TYR A 127 -8.34 18.76 -4.47
N ASP A 128 -9.25 19.68 -4.17
CA ASP A 128 -9.69 20.67 -5.15
C ASP A 128 -8.72 21.87 -5.16
N PRO A 129 -7.90 22.03 -6.22
CA PRO A 129 -6.93 23.13 -6.30
C PRO A 129 -7.58 24.52 -6.37
N LYS A 130 -8.84 24.64 -6.76
CA LYS A 130 -9.57 25.91 -6.80
C LYS A 130 -9.80 26.52 -5.41
N LEU A 131 -9.65 25.72 -4.35
CA LEU A 131 -9.77 26.19 -2.96
C LEU A 131 -8.48 26.75 -2.38
N VAL A 132 -7.38 26.70 -3.16
CA VAL A 132 -6.03 26.99 -2.71
C VAL A 132 -5.43 28.11 -3.56
N ASP A 133 -5.16 29.23 -2.92
CA ASP A 133 -4.42 30.35 -3.50
C ASP A 133 -3.02 30.39 -2.84
N ALA A 134 -2.17 29.47 -3.26
CA ALA A 134 -0.79 29.34 -2.81
C ALA A 134 0.10 28.85 -3.95
N PRO A 135 1.40 29.20 -3.97
CA PRO A 135 2.32 28.82 -5.03
C PRO A 135 2.78 27.35 -4.89
N VAL A 136 1.81 26.43 -4.92
CA VAL A 136 2.06 24.98 -4.90
C VAL A 136 2.73 24.58 -6.21
N GLN A 137 3.73 23.72 -6.13
CA GLN A 137 4.45 23.22 -7.29
C GLN A 137 4.30 21.71 -7.42
N SER A 138 4.17 21.23 -8.67
CA SER A 138 4.29 19.80 -8.97
C SER A 138 5.76 19.39 -8.84
N ALA A 139 6.02 18.33 -8.09
CA ALA A 139 7.35 17.74 -8.02
C ALA A 139 7.76 17.21 -9.39
N LYS A 140 8.97 17.55 -9.83
CA LYS A 140 9.55 17.01 -11.08
C LYS A 140 10.07 15.61 -10.78
N LEU A 141 9.38 14.58 -11.24
CA LEU A 141 9.77 13.19 -11.02
C LEU A 141 10.82 12.74 -12.03
N SER A 142 11.89 12.09 -11.55
CA SER A 142 12.89 11.46 -12.40
C SER A 142 12.29 10.29 -13.18
N THR A 143 12.69 10.17 -14.46
CA THR A 143 12.34 9.03 -15.32
C THR A 143 13.40 7.92 -15.29
N THR A 144 14.55 8.18 -14.67
CA THR A 144 15.67 7.26 -14.59
C THR A 144 15.82 6.69 -13.18
N HIS A 145 16.13 5.41 -13.09
CA HIS A 145 16.45 4.77 -11.82
C HIS A 145 17.78 5.29 -11.28
N VAL A 146 17.84 5.45 -9.97
CA VAL A 146 19.09 5.74 -9.27
C VAL A 146 20.00 4.50 -9.28
N THR A 147 21.30 4.75 -9.11
CA THR A 147 22.30 3.68 -9.01
C THR A 147 22.98 3.72 -7.64
N GLN A 148 23.44 2.57 -7.19
CA GLN A 148 24.26 2.48 -5.97
C GLN A 148 25.52 3.33 -6.11
N GLY A 149 25.89 4.03 -5.05
CA GLY A 149 27.04 4.96 -5.05
C GLY A 149 26.73 6.36 -5.59
N ALA A 150 25.54 6.59 -6.17
CA ALA A 150 25.17 7.91 -6.66
C ALA A 150 24.94 8.91 -5.50
N SER A 151 25.40 10.16 -5.70
CA SER A 151 25.11 11.27 -4.78
C SER A 151 23.68 11.77 -4.98
N THR A 152 23.03 12.14 -3.91
CA THR A 152 21.68 12.68 -3.90
C THR A 152 21.48 13.59 -2.68
N TYR A 153 20.40 14.35 -2.65
CA TYR A 153 19.97 15.13 -1.48
C TYR A 153 18.77 14.50 -0.85
N PHE A 154 18.86 14.18 0.44
CA PHE A 154 17.73 13.82 1.25
C PHE A 154 16.99 15.09 1.70
N VAL A 155 15.71 15.21 1.38
CA VAL A 155 14.82 16.28 1.85
C VAL A 155 13.67 15.63 2.61
N GLY A 156 13.61 15.84 3.91
CA GLY A 156 12.61 15.19 4.76
C GLY A 156 12.06 16.09 5.84
N PHE A 157 11.14 15.55 6.63
CA PHE A 157 10.53 16.23 7.76
C PHE A 157 10.79 15.45 9.04
N ASN A 158 11.41 16.10 10.01
CA ASN A 158 11.64 15.51 11.31
C ASN A 158 10.33 15.44 12.15
N GLN A 159 10.39 14.87 13.34
CA GLN A 159 9.24 14.71 14.24
C GLN A 159 8.56 16.05 14.62
N ASN A 160 9.30 17.15 14.57
CA ASN A 160 8.77 18.50 14.82
C ASN A 160 8.26 19.19 13.56
N MET A 161 8.09 18.45 12.46
CA MET A 161 7.65 18.97 11.15
C MET A 161 8.57 20.03 10.54
N ARG A 162 9.83 20.04 10.95
CA ARG A 162 10.85 20.92 10.35
C ARG A 162 11.52 20.23 9.20
N ILE A 163 11.79 20.99 8.16
CA ILE A 163 12.49 20.52 6.96
C ILE A 163 13.95 20.26 7.30
N VAL A 164 14.43 19.13 6.83
CA VAL A 164 15.83 18.71 6.93
C VAL A 164 16.32 18.44 5.52
N ILE A 165 17.45 19.05 5.14
CA ILE A 165 18.12 18.81 3.85
C ILE A 165 19.54 18.35 4.16
N ALA A 166 19.94 17.21 3.56
CA ALA A 166 21.30 16.68 3.71
C ALA A 166 21.75 16.03 2.41
N GLN A 167 22.99 16.29 2.03
CA GLN A 167 23.64 15.52 0.98
C GLN A 167 23.92 14.10 1.49
N THR A 168 23.67 13.10 0.66
CA THR A 168 23.83 11.70 0.99
C THR A 168 24.18 10.86 -0.24
N THR A 169 24.47 9.60 -0.04
CA THR A 169 24.81 8.64 -1.09
C THR A 169 23.84 7.46 -1.03
N ILE A 170 23.43 6.95 -2.17
CA ILE A 170 22.65 5.71 -2.28
C ILE A 170 23.56 4.55 -1.87
N THR A 171 23.27 3.92 -0.75
CA THR A 171 24.06 2.81 -0.23
C THR A 171 23.69 1.47 -0.83
N ASP A 172 22.39 1.24 -1.03
CA ASP A 172 21.90 0.00 -1.61
C ASP A 172 20.52 0.21 -2.24
N ILE A 173 20.18 -0.70 -3.19
CA ILE A 173 18.85 -0.82 -3.77
C ILE A 173 18.53 -2.31 -3.77
N THR A 174 17.67 -2.76 -2.90
CA THR A 174 17.44 -4.19 -2.69
C THR A 174 15.96 -4.52 -2.64
N ALA A 175 15.63 -5.75 -3.05
CA ALA A 175 14.28 -6.27 -2.90
C ALA A 175 13.96 -6.47 -1.42
N VAL A 176 12.89 -5.85 -0.94
CA VAL A 176 12.44 -5.99 0.44
C VAL A 176 11.18 -6.82 0.56
N ALA A 177 11.10 -7.55 1.65
CA ALA A 177 9.90 -8.24 2.11
C ALA A 177 9.71 -7.93 3.59
N ILE A 178 8.83 -6.98 3.88
CA ILE A 178 8.51 -6.59 5.26
C ILE A 178 7.82 -7.76 5.97
N PRO A 179 8.19 -8.11 7.22
CA PRO A 179 7.58 -9.20 7.95
C PRO A 179 6.06 -9.06 8.12
N ALA A 180 5.36 -10.19 8.11
CA ALA A 180 3.92 -10.23 8.28
C ALA A 180 3.52 -10.04 9.75
N ASN A 181 2.41 -9.35 9.98
CA ASN A 181 1.78 -9.26 11.29
C ASN A 181 0.59 -10.23 11.35
N SER A 182 0.82 -11.43 11.88
CA SER A 182 -0.18 -12.50 11.92
C SER A 182 -1.39 -12.19 12.81
N GLY A 183 -1.18 -11.45 13.90
CA GLY A 183 -2.26 -11.08 14.82
C GLY A 183 -3.17 -9.95 14.33
N ALA A 184 -2.74 -9.20 13.33
CA ALA A 184 -3.49 -8.10 12.72
C ALA A 184 -2.96 -7.87 11.31
N PRO A 185 -3.34 -8.72 10.35
CA PRO A 185 -2.92 -8.61 8.95
C PRO A 185 -3.26 -7.23 8.39
N ARG A 186 -2.24 -6.54 7.89
CA ARG A 186 -2.37 -5.23 7.25
C ARG A 186 -1.41 -5.16 6.07
N TYR A 187 -1.58 -4.16 5.23
CA TYR A 187 -0.66 -3.94 4.12
C TYR A 187 0.79 -4.01 4.61
N ARG A 188 1.61 -4.75 3.89
CA ARG A 188 3.05 -4.84 4.02
C ARG A 188 3.69 -4.81 2.63
N ALA A 189 4.82 -4.16 2.50
CA ALA A 189 5.56 -4.17 1.25
C ALA A 189 6.26 -5.52 1.06
N VAL A 190 5.97 -6.14 -0.06
CA VAL A 190 6.59 -7.37 -0.52
C VAL A 190 6.87 -7.22 -2.01
N ASN A 191 7.97 -7.74 -2.48
CA ASN A 191 8.38 -7.62 -3.88
C ASN A 191 8.51 -6.15 -4.31
N VAL A 192 9.23 -5.35 -3.54
CA VAL A 192 9.51 -3.94 -3.81
C VAL A 192 10.99 -3.70 -3.75
N ASP A 193 11.56 -3.07 -4.78
CA ASP A 193 12.93 -2.54 -4.71
C ASP A 193 12.94 -1.29 -3.85
N ALA A 194 13.68 -1.32 -2.76
CA ALA A 194 13.82 -0.22 -1.82
C ALA A 194 15.23 0.35 -1.82
N ILE A 195 15.31 1.67 -1.68
CA ILE A 195 16.55 2.44 -1.66
C ILE A 195 16.92 2.73 -0.22
N THR A 196 18.19 2.50 0.13
CA THR A 196 18.79 2.95 1.39
C THR A 196 19.85 4.01 1.13
N VAL A 197 20.07 4.88 2.11
CA VAL A 197 20.99 6.01 2.00
C VAL A 197 21.89 6.13 3.23
N ASP A 198 23.07 6.71 3.04
CA ASP A 198 24.05 6.94 4.09
C ASP A 198 23.81 8.27 4.81
N THR A 199 22.72 8.33 5.57
CA THR A 199 22.50 9.45 6.51
C THR A 199 21.67 9.02 7.71
N SER A 200 22.09 9.43 8.90
CA SER A 200 21.34 9.19 10.14
C SER A 200 20.01 9.96 10.19
N LEU A 201 19.88 11.02 9.41
CA LEU A 201 18.67 11.83 9.32
C LEU A 201 17.52 11.08 8.65
N SER A 202 17.82 10.18 7.73
CA SER A 202 16.81 9.35 7.06
C SER A 202 16.00 8.50 8.04
N GLY A 203 16.61 7.98 9.10
CA GLY A 203 15.95 7.22 10.14
C GLY A 203 15.07 8.06 11.09
N GLN A 204 15.29 9.38 11.13
CA GLN A 204 14.53 10.32 11.96
C GLN A 204 13.33 10.94 11.24
N CYS A 205 13.27 10.79 9.93
CA CYS A 205 12.24 11.36 9.07
C CYS A 205 11.33 10.25 8.52
N GLY A 206 10.06 10.26 8.92
CA GLY A 206 9.07 9.28 8.46
C GLY A 206 8.61 9.50 7.03
N SER A 207 8.92 10.64 6.41
CA SER A 207 8.56 10.99 5.04
C SER A 207 9.52 12.03 4.46
N GLY A 208 9.67 12.03 3.15
CA GLY A 208 10.55 12.94 2.42
C GLY A 208 10.75 12.50 0.97
N VAL A 209 11.80 13.00 0.36
CA VAL A 209 12.21 12.64 -1.00
C VAL A 209 13.73 12.59 -1.11
N LEU A 210 14.21 11.88 -2.12
CA LEU A 210 15.58 11.99 -2.62
C LEU A 210 15.55 12.85 -3.88
N VAL A 211 16.43 13.86 -3.94
CA VAL A 211 16.45 14.88 -4.98
C VAL A 211 17.82 14.88 -5.64
N GLY A 212 17.83 14.84 -6.96
CA GLY A 212 19.06 14.99 -7.75
C GLY A 212 19.59 16.43 -7.73
N GLU A 213 20.82 16.61 -8.20
CA GLU A 213 21.45 17.94 -8.34
C GLU A 213 20.65 18.88 -9.26
N ASP A 214 19.92 18.33 -10.21
CA ASP A 214 19.02 19.04 -11.14
C ASP A 214 17.65 19.41 -10.54
N GLY A 215 17.41 19.08 -9.26
CA GLY A 215 16.14 19.32 -8.57
C GLY A 215 15.03 18.31 -8.90
N THR A 216 15.33 17.23 -9.64
CA THR A 216 14.35 16.17 -9.88
C THR A 216 14.23 15.24 -8.68
N VAL A 217 13.00 14.84 -8.35
CA VAL A 217 12.72 13.85 -7.32
C VAL A 217 13.00 12.46 -7.88
N GLN A 218 14.00 11.80 -7.31
CA GLN A 218 14.48 10.48 -7.74
C GLN A 218 13.76 9.35 -7.01
N ALA A 219 13.37 9.59 -5.74
CA ALA A 219 12.64 8.63 -4.94
C ALA A 219 11.77 9.32 -3.89
N LEU A 220 10.69 8.66 -3.50
CA LEU A 220 9.88 9.02 -2.33
C LEU A 220 10.47 8.30 -1.11
N TRP A 221 10.70 9.03 -0.01
CA TRP A 221 11.11 8.46 1.27
C TRP A 221 9.88 8.14 2.11
N LEU A 222 9.63 6.88 2.37
CA LEU A 222 8.37 6.39 2.93
C LEU A 222 8.59 5.56 4.18
N THR A 223 7.64 5.62 5.11
CA THR A 223 7.56 4.70 6.24
C THR A 223 6.86 3.41 5.82
N TYR A 224 7.47 2.26 6.12
CA TYR A 224 6.91 0.93 5.95
C TYR A 224 6.62 0.34 7.32
N LEU A 225 5.38 -0.06 7.56
CA LEU A 225 4.97 -0.68 8.82
C LEU A 225 5.27 -2.17 8.79
N GLY A 226 6.09 -2.62 9.72
CA GLY A 226 6.43 -4.02 9.94
C GLY A 226 5.55 -4.70 10.99
N GLU A 227 6.12 -5.68 11.63
CA GLU A 227 5.48 -6.45 12.69
C GLU A 227 5.27 -5.63 13.96
N ARG A 228 4.27 -6.00 14.73
CA ARG A 228 4.02 -5.43 16.05
C ARG A 228 4.71 -6.27 17.10
N SER A 229 5.53 -5.63 17.94
CA SER A 229 6.10 -6.27 19.10
C SER A 229 5.00 -6.74 20.07
N PRO A 230 4.95 -8.02 20.44
CA PRO A 230 3.97 -8.52 21.41
C PRO A 230 4.21 -7.94 22.81
N VAL A 231 5.45 -7.53 23.12
CA VAL A 231 5.83 -7.01 24.43
C VAL A 231 5.52 -5.52 24.56
N THR A 232 5.92 -4.72 23.57
CA THR A 232 5.79 -3.25 23.64
C THR A 232 4.53 -2.73 22.98
N SER A 233 3.82 -3.56 22.22
CA SER A 233 2.68 -3.18 21.37
C SER A 233 3.02 -2.05 20.37
N LYS A 234 4.31 -1.85 20.09
CA LYS A 234 4.79 -0.89 19.08
C LYS A 234 5.05 -1.61 17.77
N ASP A 235 4.77 -0.91 16.69
CA ASP A 235 5.11 -1.36 15.34
C ASP A 235 6.61 -1.12 15.09
N THR A 236 7.23 -2.01 14.33
CA THR A 236 8.55 -1.78 13.77
C THR A 236 8.39 -0.93 12.52
N ASP A 237 9.07 0.20 12.46
CA ASP A 237 9.02 1.11 11.33
C ASP A 237 10.33 1.00 10.52
N TYR A 238 10.19 0.84 9.20
CA TYR A 238 11.30 0.90 8.26
C TYR A 238 11.15 2.15 7.42
N HIS A 239 12.24 2.87 7.19
CA HIS A 239 12.27 4.09 6.38
C HIS A 239 13.11 3.83 5.13
N LEU A 240 12.48 3.80 3.97
CA LEU A 240 13.10 3.37 2.72
C LEU A 240 12.63 4.25 1.55
N GLY A 241 13.50 4.39 0.56
CA GLY A 241 13.16 5.10 -0.67
C GLY A 241 12.45 4.20 -1.69
N LEU A 242 11.42 4.73 -2.34
CA LEU A 242 10.75 4.13 -3.49
C LEU A 242 11.05 4.95 -4.73
N ALA A 243 11.69 4.34 -5.73
CA ALA A 243 12.12 5.02 -6.94
C ALA A 243 10.94 5.59 -7.74
N THR A 244 11.04 6.85 -8.19
CA THR A 244 9.95 7.52 -8.92
C THR A 244 9.62 6.88 -10.28
N PRO A 245 10.54 6.28 -11.04
CA PRO A 245 10.20 5.59 -12.29
C PRO A 245 9.13 4.49 -12.10
N THR A 246 9.07 3.85 -10.95
CA THR A 246 8.06 2.81 -10.67
C THR A 246 6.65 3.37 -10.48
N LEU A 247 6.52 4.67 -10.12
CA LEU A 247 5.24 5.34 -9.94
C LEU A 247 4.69 5.93 -11.23
N LEU A 248 5.57 6.29 -12.17
CA LEU A 248 5.21 7.07 -13.36
C LEU A 248 4.09 6.44 -14.20
N PRO A 249 4.06 5.13 -14.49
CA PRO A 249 2.99 4.53 -15.29
C PRO A 249 1.61 4.73 -14.66
N VAL A 250 1.51 4.54 -13.35
CA VAL A 250 0.27 4.74 -12.58
C VAL A 250 -0.13 6.22 -12.55
N ILE A 251 0.83 7.10 -12.25
CA ILE A 251 0.60 8.56 -12.21
C ILE A 251 0.10 9.07 -13.57
N GLN A 252 0.75 8.70 -14.66
CA GLN A 252 0.36 9.11 -16.00
C GLN A 252 -1.04 8.61 -16.39
N THR A 253 -1.41 7.40 -15.98
CA THR A 253 -2.74 6.86 -16.20
C THR A 253 -3.80 7.68 -15.45
N ILE A 254 -3.57 8.00 -14.17
CA ILE A 254 -4.48 8.82 -13.37
C ILE A 254 -4.55 10.26 -13.92
N GLN A 255 -3.43 10.81 -14.40
CA GLN A 255 -3.41 12.13 -15.03
C GLN A 255 -4.26 12.17 -16.32
N ARG A 256 -4.41 11.06 -17.02
CA ARG A 256 -5.35 10.93 -18.14
C ARG A 256 -6.81 10.72 -17.72
N ASN A 257 -7.11 10.72 -16.40
CA ASN A 257 -8.39 10.37 -15.80
C ASN A 257 -8.82 8.93 -16.09
N GLU A 258 -7.86 8.03 -16.25
CA GLU A 258 -8.06 6.60 -16.40
C GLU A 258 -7.76 5.89 -15.08
N GLN A 259 -8.39 4.73 -14.85
CA GLN A 259 -8.09 3.89 -13.70
C GLN A 259 -6.94 2.93 -14.04
N PRO A 260 -5.85 2.93 -13.26
CA PRO A 260 -4.78 1.95 -13.45
C PRO A 260 -5.31 0.53 -13.21
N LYS A 261 -5.09 -0.34 -14.18
CA LYS A 261 -5.39 -1.76 -14.04
C LYS A 261 -4.09 -2.48 -13.75
N LEU A 262 -4.01 -3.08 -12.58
CA LEU A 262 -2.81 -3.82 -12.17
C LEU A 262 -3.13 -5.30 -12.02
N ARG A 263 -2.18 -6.12 -12.41
CA ARG A 263 -2.20 -7.56 -12.19
C ARG A 263 -0.93 -7.98 -11.46
N MET A 264 -0.92 -9.14 -10.84
CA MET A 264 0.21 -9.59 -10.03
C MET A 264 0.39 -11.10 -10.11
N LEU A 265 1.59 -11.56 -9.85
CA LEU A 265 1.86 -12.95 -9.52
C LEU A 265 1.60 -13.16 -8.01
N SER A 266 0.84 -14.20 -7.68
CA SER A 266 0.48 -14.53 -6.29
C SER A 266 1.63 -15.20 -5.53
N VAL A 267 2.83 -14.61 -5.58
CA VAL A 267 4.05 -15.14 -4.96
C VAL A 267 4.90 -14.05 -4.30
N GLU A 268 5.68 -14.46 -3.31
CA GLU A 268 6.74 -13.64 -2.72
C GLU A 268 8.09 -14.11 -3.25
N PHE A 269 8.90 -13.17 -3.71
CA PHE A 269 10.24 -13.43 -4.22
C PHE A 269 11.32 -13.27 -3.14
N ASN A 270 12.41 -13.99 -3.30
CA ASN A 270 13.65 -13.79 -2.60
C ASN A 270 14.79 -13.65 -3.62
N ALA A 271 15.57 -12.59 -3.52
CA ALA A 271 16.74 -12.44 -4.37
C ALA A 271 17.81 -13.48 -3.98
N ILE A 272 18.36 -14.16 -4.96
CA ILE A 272 19.44 -15.15 -4.79
C ILE A 272 20.63 -14.76 -5.64
N GLN A 273 21.83 -14.94 -5.07
CA GLN A 273 23.07 -14.72 -5.79
C GLN A 273 23.39 -15.86 -6.77
N MET A 274 24.27 -15.63 -7.74
CA MET A 274 24.64 -16.62 -8.77
C MET A 274 25.22 -17.91 -8.19
N SER A 275 25.93 -17.85 -7.06
CA SER A 275 26.41 -19.07 -6.38
C SER A 275 25.27 -19.97 -5.92
N GLN A 276 24.22 -19.37 -5.38
CA GLN A 276 23.01 -20.08 -4.94
C GLN A 276 22.19 -20.56 -6.13
N ALA A 277 22.07 -19.75 -7.18
CA ALA A 277 21.40 -20.13 -8.43
C ALA A 277 22.05 -21.38 -9.08
N ARG A 278 23.39 -21.48 -9.09
CA ARG A 278 24.11 -22.68 -9.54
C ARG A 278 23.75 -23.94 -8.73
N ILE A 279 23.69 -23.81 -7.42
CA ILE A 279 23.28 -24.92 -6.53
C ILE A 279 21.87 -25.39 -6.85
N MET A 280 21.00 -24.47 -7.25
CA MET A 280 19.62 -24.75 -7.64
C MET A 280 19.46 -25.25 -9.08
N GLY A 281 20.58 -25.44 -9.79
CA GLY A 281 20.58 -26.04 -11.13
C GLY A 281 20.47 -25.04 -12.29
N VAL A 282 20.66 -23.75 -12.06
CA VAL A 282 20.75 -22.76 -13.14
C VAL A 282 22.02 -23.01 -13.95
N SER A 283 21.90 -23.13 -15.28
CA SER A 283 23.00 -23.43 -16.18
C SER A 283 24.00 -22.28 -16.29
N GLU A 284 25.25 -22.59 -16.59
CA GLU A 284 26.30 -21.57 -16.83
C GLU A 284 25.96 -20.62 -17.98
N GLU A 285 25.18 -21.10 -18.95
CA GLU A 285 24.70 -20.24 -20.04
C GLU A 285 23.79 -19.12 -19.50
N TRP A 286 22.84 -19.44 -18.61
CA TRP A 286 21.98 -18.46 -17.97
C TRP A 286 22.74 -17.54 -17.03
N ILE A 287 23.69 -18.08 -16.25
CA ILE A 287 24.56 -17.28 -15.38
C ILE A 287 25.29 -16.21 -16.19
N LYS A 288 25.83 -16.58 -17.37
CA LYS A 288 26.49 -15.65 -18.28
C LYS A 288 25.53 -14.60 -18.85
N LYS A 289 24.35 -15.03 -19.33
CA LYS A 289 23.31 -14.10 -19.83
C LYS A 289 22.90 -13.06 -18.78
N VAL A 290 22.70 -13.47 -17.52
CA VAL A 290 22.36 -12.55 -16.42
C VAL A 290 23.49 -11.56 -16.16
N ALA A 291 24.76 -12.00 -16.18
CA ALA A 291 25.90 -11.14 -15.99
C ALA A 291 26.08 -10.12 -17.11
N GLU A 292 25.73 -10.48 -18.35
CA GLU A 292 25.75 -9.61 -19.52
C GLU A 292 24.58 -8.61 -19.52
N ASP A 293 23.39 -9.06 -19.11
CA ASP A 293 22.18 -8.21 -19.05
C ASP A 293 22.30 -7.14 -17.96
N ASN A 294 22.83 -7.48 -16.79
CA ASN A 294 22.95 -6.56 -15.67
C ASN A 294 24.29 -6.72 -14.93
N SER A 295 25.29 -5.99 -15.36
CA SER A 295 26.64 -6.02 -14.77
C SER A 295 26.68 -5.51 -13.31
N SER A 296 25.69 -4.72 -12.88
CA SER A 296 25.62 -4.17 -11.52
C SER A 296 24.90 -5.08 -10.51
N ARG A 297 24.15 -6.09 -10.99
CA ARG A 297 23.35 -6.97 -10.15
C ARG A 297 23.39 -8.41 -10.68
N HIS A 298 24.27 -9.20 -10.11
CA HIS A 298 24.38 -10.62 -10.40
C HIS A 298 23.43 -11.42 -9.49
N GLN A 299 22.13 -11.31 -9.73
CA GLN A 299 21.09 -11.98 -8.96
C GLN A 299 19.93 -12.44 -9.84
N LEU A 300 19.21 -13.43 -9.35
CA LEU A 300 17.93 -13.92 -9.85
C LEU A 300 16.91 -13.95 -8.70
N PHE A 301 15.68 -14.27 -8.99
CA PHE A 301 14.62 -14.39 -8.00
C PHE A 301 14.16 -15.84 -7.86
N MET A 302 14.10 -16.29 -6.61
CA MET A 302 13.51 -17.56 -6.21
C MET A 302 12.14 -17.31 -5.58
N ILE A 303 11.19 -18.17 -5.82
CA ILE A 303 9.89 -18.15 -5.14
C ILE A 303 10.07 -18.55 -3.68
N ARG A 304 9.83 -17.62 -2.77
CA ARG A 304 9.93 -17.83 -1.33
C ARG A 304 8.65 -18.41 -0.76
N LYS A 305 7.51 -17.92 -1.24
CA LYS A 305 6.19 -18.29 -0.73
C LYS A 305 5.14 -18.08 -1.79
N ARG A 306 4.20 -19.01 -1.87
CA ARG A 306 2.95 -18.82 -2.60
C ARG A 306 1.94 -18.10 -1.72
N THR A 307 1.24 -17.11 -2.26
CA THR A 307 0.07 -16.52 -1.63
C THR A 307 -1.18 -17.27 -2.09
N PHE A 308 -2.31 -17.03 -1.42
CA PHE A 308 -3.56 -17.75 -1.75
C PHE A 308 -3.96 -17.52 -3.21
N GLU A 309 -4.16 -18.62 -3.94
CA GLU A 309 -4.75 -18.67 -5.29
C GLU A 309 -6.12 -19.34 -5.25
N ARG A 310 -7.01 -18.90 -6.15
CA ARG A 310 -8.26 -19.60 -6.40
C ARG A 310 -7.98 -20.79 -7.34
N GLY A 311 -7.75 -21.96 -6.76
CA GLY A 311 -7.61 -23.24 -7.48
C GLY A 311 -6.17 -23.77 -7.60
N ASP A 312 -6.03 -25.08 -7.68
CA ASP A 312 -4.79 -25.78 -8.08
C ASP A 312 -4.66 -25.70 -9.60
N GLU A 313 -4.11 -24.60 -10.12
CA GLU A 313 -3.89 -24.48 -11.56
C GLU A 313 -2.61 -25.23 -11.94
N ALA A 314 -2.76 -26.15 -12.87
CA ALA A 314 -1.62 -26.81 -13.52
C ALA A 314 -0.77 -25.72 -14.20
N GLY A 315 0.50 -25.62 -13.82
CA GLY A 315 1.43 -24.60 -14.33
C GLY A 315 1.75 -23.48 -13.35
N ALA A 316 1.24 -23.51 -12.10
CA ALA A 316 1.58 -22.53 -11.07
C ALA A 316 3.05 -22.59 -10.66
N LEU A 317 3.59 -21.43 -10.22
CA LEU A 317 4.90 -21.36 -9.57
C LEU A 317 4.86 -22.11 -8.23
N LEU A 318 5.95 -22.79 -7.89
CA LEU A 318 6.13 -23.47 -6.61
C LEU A 318 7.23 -22.80 -5.78
N GLU A 319 7.17 -23.00 -4.47
CA GLU A 319 8.24 -22.55 -3.59
C GLU A 319 9.56 -23.26 -3.96
N GLY A 320 10.63 -22.50 -4.12
CA GLY A 320 11.92 -22.98 -4.61
C GLY A 320 12.16 -22.80 -6.10
N ASP A 321 11.14 -22.49 -6.93
CA ASP A 321 11.36 -22.18 -8.35
C ASP A 321 12.26 -20.94 -8.51
N VAL A 322 13.21 -21.00 -9.42
CA VAL A 322 14.05 -19.86 -9.81
C VAL A 322 13.55 -19.29 -11.12
N ILE A 323 13.20 -18.03 -11.16
CA ILE A 323 12.78 -17.33 -12.39
C ILE A 323 14.02 -16.92 -13.17
N LEU A 324 14.10 -17.33 -14.42
CA LEU A 324 15.15 -16.96 -15.38
C LEU A 324 14.68 -15.82 -16.28
N SER A 325 13.49 -15.93 -16.85
CA SER A 325 12.91 -14.87 -17.67
C SER A 325 11.39 -14.85 -17.61
N LEU A 326 10.80 -13.69 -17.85
CA LEU A 326 9.37 -13.48 -18.08
C LEU A 326 9.17 -12.72 -19.39
N ASN A 327 8.29 -13.25 -20.26
CA ASN A 327 8.06 -12.70 -21.61
C ASN A 327 9.37 -12.43 -22.38
N GLY A 328 10.36 -13.34 -22.24
CA GLY A 328 11.67 -13.24 -22.89
C GLY A 328 12.64 -12.25 -22.24
N LYS A 329 12.24 -11.52 -21.21
CA LYS A 329 13.10 -10.59 -20.45
C LYS A 329 13.69 -11.27 -19.22
N ILE A 330 15.00 -11.17 -19.03
CA ILE A 330 15.67 -11.61 -17.80
C ILE A 330 15.26 -10.68 -16.67
N ILE A 331 14.92 -11.26 -15.50
CA ILE A 331 14.45 -10.48 -14.34
C ILE A 331 15.54 -10.48 -13.28
N THR A 332 16.17 -9.32 -13.11
CA THR A 332 17.21 -9.08 -12.11
C THR A 332 16.80 -8.07 -11.05
N ARG A 333 15.68 -7.34 -11.27
CA ARG A 333 15.08 -6.37 -10.34
C ARG A 333 13.59 -6.62 -10.21
N VAL A 334 13.04 -6.40 -9.02
CA VAL A 334 11.59 -6.51 -8.81
C VAL A 334 10.82 -5.46 -9.61
N SER A 335 11.37 -4.26 -9.76
CA SER A 335 10.77 -3.18 -10.56
C SER A 335 10.60 -3.53 -12.05
N GLU A 336 11.33 -4.52 -12.55
CA GLU A 336 11.16 -5.02 -13.92
C GLU A 336 9.87 -5.84 -14.08
N LEU A 337 9.31 -6.35 -13.00
CA LEU A 337 8.02 -7.05 -12.98
C LEU A 337 6.84 -6.10 -13.15
N ASP A 338 6.97 -4.83 -12.73
CA ASP A 338 5.87 -3.85 -12.77
C ASP A 338 5.34 -3.64 -14.20
N VAL A 339 6.19 -3.71 -15.20
CA VAL A 339 5.82 -3.62 -16.63
C VAL A 339 5.08 -4.86 -17.12
N MET A 340 5.25 -5.99 -16.45
CA MET A 340 4.62 -7.27 -16.80
C MET A 340 3.23 -7.45 -16.20
N TYR A 341 2.86 -6.63 -15.21
CA TYR A 341 1.61 -6.76 -14.47
C TYR A 341 0.34 -6.35 -15.25
N ASP A 342 0.45 -5.83 -16.46
CA ASP A 342 -0.69 -5.56 -17.33
C ASP A 342 -1.13 -6.77 -18.16
N HIS A 343 -0.34 -7.87 -18.16
CA HIS A 343 -0.59 -9.08 -18.92
C HIS A 343 -1.38 -10.13 -18.11
N GLU A 344 -2.38 -10.73 -18.73
CA GLU A 344 -3.17 -11.81 -18.09
C GLU A 344 -2.37 -13.10 -17.92
N VAL A 345 -1.45 -13.37 -18.85
CA VAL A 345 -0.60 -14.55 -18.86
C VAL A 345 0.83 -14.12 -19.19
N LEU A 346 1.80 -14.64 -18.45
CA LEU A 346 3.22 -14.44 -18.67
C LEU A 346 3.87 -15.74 -19.15
N ASP A 347 4.67 -15.66 -20.22
CA ASP A 347 5.54 -16.76 -20.62
C ASP A 347 6.80 -16.75 -19.75
N ALA A 348 6.99 -17.79 -18.95
CA ALA A 348 8.09 -17.90 -18.00
C ALA A 348 9.05 -19.02 -18.35
N ILE A 349 10.33 -18.76 -18.17
CA ILE A 349 11.37 -19.80 -18.10
C ILE A 349 11.83 -19.84 -16.64
N ILE A 350 11.75 -21.02 -16.04
CA ILE A 350 12.12 -21.23 -14.64
C ILE A 350 13.06 -22.42 -14.50
N VAL A 351 13.71 -22.54 -13.34
CA VAL A 351 14.35 -23.79 -12.89
C VAL A 351 13.59 -24.34 -11.70
N ARG A 352 13.16 -25.59 -11.80
CA ARG A 352 12.52 -26.37 -10.73
C ARG A 352 13.24 -27.71 -10.59
N ASP A 353 13.65 -28.06 -9.38
CA ASP A 353 14.37 -29.33 -9.10
C ASP A 353 15.55 -29.58 -10.06
N CYS A 354 16.34 -28.54 -10.31
CA CYS A 354 17.49 -28.53 -11.23
C CYS A 354 17.10 -28.77 -12.73
N VAL A 355 15.82 -28.62 -13.09
CA VAL A 355 15.35 -28.78 -14.48
C VAL A 355 14.79 -27.46 -14.99
N GLU A 356 15.23 -27.01 -16.15
CA GLU A 356 14.67 -25.86 -16.85
C GLU A 356 13.30 -26.21 -17.42
N MET A 357 12.31 -25.33 -17.18
CA MET A 357 10.93 -25.51 -17.60
C MET A 357 10.36 -24.23 -18.21
N HIS A 358 9.49 -24.40 -19.20
CA HIS A 358 8.69 -23.32 -19.78
C HIS A 358 7.28 -23.41 -19.26
N LEU A 359 6.79 -22.33 -18.65
CA LEU A 359 5.45 -22.23 -18.06
C LEU A 359 4.70 -21.03 -18.59
N LYS A 360 3.38 -21.15 -18.67
CA LYS A 360 2.46 -20.03 -18.84
C LYS A 360 1.86 -19.70 -17.49
N LEU A 361 2.22 -18.53 -16.95
CA LEU A 361 1.83 -18.11 -15.63
C LEU A 361 0.62 -17.16 -15.70
N PRO A 362 -0.54 -17.55 -15.19
CA PRO A 362 -1.66 -16.61 -15.06
C PRO A 362 -1.35 -15.55 -14.01
N THR A 363 -1.73 -14.33 -14.28
CA THR A 363 -1.68 -13.23 -13.31
C THR A 363 -3.06 -12.98 -12.73
N VAL A 364 -3.12 -12.45 -11.51
CA VAL A 364 -4.36 -12.12 -10.80
C VAL A 364 -4.59 -10.63 -10.84
N SER A 365 -5.83 -10.18 -11.11
CA SER A 365 -6.19 -8.76 -10.99
C SER A 365 -6.03 -8.29 -9.55
N ALA A 366 -5.48 -7.10 -9.38
CA ALA A 366 -5.33 -6.45 -8.10
C ALA A 366 -6.54 -5.59 -7.69
N ASP A 367 -7.53 -5.42 -8.59
CA ASP A 367 -8.66 -4.51 -8.39
C ASP A 367 -9.55 -4.89 -7.20
N ASP A 368 -9.62 -6.17 -6.88
CA ASP A 368 -10.47 -6.72 -5.84
C ASP A 368 -9.78 -6.95 -4.48
N LEU A 369 -8.57 -6.43 -4.30
CA LEU A 369 -7.73 -6.79 -3.14
C LEU A 369 -7.74 -5.76 -2.01
N GLU A 370 -8.41 -4.62 -2.21
CA GLU A 370 -8.52 -3.57 -1.19
C GLU A 370 -9.87 -3.61 -0.47
N THR A 371 -9.92 -2.98 0.71
CA THR A 371 -11.14 -2.90 1.52
C THR A 371 -11.96 -1.70 1.08
N ASP A 372 -13.08 -1.94 0.44
CA ASP A 372 -14.04 -0.93 -0.06
C ASP A 372 -15.29 -0.80 0.83
N ARG A 373 -15.59 -1.84 1.59
CA ARG A 373 -16.76 -1.90 2.48
C ARG A 373 -16.44 -2.55 3.81
N ALA A 374 -17.06 -2.05 4.88
CA ALA A 374 -17.03 -2.65 6.21
C ALA A 374 -18.44 -2.72 6.80
N ILE A 375 -18.72 -3.79 7.52
CA ILE A 375 -19.96 -4.02 8.26
C ILE A 375 -19.62 -3.98 9.74
N GLN A 376 -20.33 -3.17 10.51
CA GLN A 376 -20.28 -3.23 11.97
C GLN A 376 -21.47 -4.06 12.47
N PHE A 377 -21.18 -5.19 13.11
CA PHE A 377 -22.19 -6.11 13.61
C PHE A 377 -21.84 -6.60 15.02
N CYS A 378 -22.75 -6.40 15.97
CA CYS A 378 -22.60 -6.82 17.38
C CYS A 378 -21.26 -6.41 18.03
N GLY A 379 -20.65 -5.31 17.56
CA GLY A 379 -19.36 -4.82 18.02
C GLY A 379 -18.15 -5.45 17.33
N ALA A 380 -18.35 -6.35 16.37
CA ALA A 380 -17.31 -6.76 15.41
C ALA A 380 -17.33 -5.89 14.17
N ILE A 381 -16.17 -5.77 13.54
CA ILE A 381 -16.01 -5.13 12.24
C ILE A 381 -15.61 -6.21 11.24
N LEU A 382 -16.42 -6.32 10.19
CA LEU A 382 -16.31 -7.33 9.16
C LEU A 382 -16.04 -6.66 7.83
N HIS A 383 -15.17 -7.23 7.05
CA HIS A 383 -14.95 -6.82 5.66
C HIS A 383 -14.46 -8.00 4.82
N ARG A 384 -14.38 -7.80 3.51
CA ARG A 384 -13.76 -8.76 2.61
C ARG A 384 -12.25 -8.84 2.90
N PRO A 385 -11.66 -10.06 2.99
CA PRO A 385 -10.23 -10.18 3.24
C PRO A 385 -9.44 -9.50 2.13
N HIS A 386 -8.69 -8.45 2.49
CA HIS A 386 -7.80 -7.74 1.59
C HIS A 386 -6.50 -8.52 1.35
N HIS A 387 -5.64 -8.01 0.48
CA HIS A 387 -4.43 -8.70 0.02
C HIS A 387 -3.54 -9.19 1.18
N ALA A 388 -3.30 -8.37 2.20
CA ALA A 388 -2.43 -8.77 3.32
C ALA A 388 -2.99 -9.93 4.17
N VAL A 389 -4.31 -10.08 4.24
CA VAL A 389 -4.96 -11.25 4.85
C VAL A 389 -4.73 -12.47 3.96
N ARG A 390 -5.02 -12.33 2.65
CA ARG A 390 -4.87 -13.42 1.67
C ARG A 390 -3.44 -13.95 1.56
N GLN A 391 -2.43 -13.07 1.70
CA GLN A 391 -1.01 -13.45 1.72
C GLN A 391 -0.62 -14.37 2.89
N GLN A 392 -1.41 -14.42 3.97
CA GLN A 392 -1.05 -15.14 5.19
C GLN A 392 -1.85 -16.44 5.39
N ILE A 393 -2.80 -16.73 4.52
CA ILE A 393 -3.63 -17.94 4.61
C ILE A 393 -3.35 -18.86 3.43
N SER A 394 -3.45 -20.17 3.65
CA SER A 394 -3.34 -21.18 2.60
C SER A 394 -4.69 -21.49 1.93
N LYS A 395 -5.80 -21.24 2.64
CA LYS A 395 -7.15 -21.48 2.13
C LYS A 395 -8.12 -20.40 2.62
N LEU A 396 -8.90 -19.86 1.71
CA LEU A 396 -9.97 -18.93 2.02
C LEU A 396 -11.24 -19.71 2.37
N HIS A 397 -11.72 -19.54 3.60
CA HIS A 397 -12.91 -20.26 4.10
C HIS A 397 -14.21 -19.49 3.84
N SER A 398 -14.14 -18.17 3.78
CA SER A 398 -15.25 -17.26 3.52
C SER A 398 -14.68 -15.87 3.17
N GLU A 399 -15.45 -15.07 2.44
CA GLU A 399 -15.15 -13.63 2.19
C GLU A 399 -15.66 -12.74 3.34
N VAL A 400 -16.05 -13.30 4.48
CA VAL A 400 -16.49 -12.56 5.69
C VAL A 400 -15.42 -12.65 6.75
N TYR A 401 -14.52 -11.68 6.73
CA TYR A 401 -13.36 -11.60 7.63
C TYR A 401 -13.61 -10.63 8.78
N VAL A 402 -13.25 -11.04 10.01
CA VAL A 402 -13.33 -10.22 11.22
C VAL A 402 -12.01 -9.49 11.42
N SER A 403 -11.99 -8.17 11.23
CA SER A 403 -10.77 -7.38 11.37
C SER A 403 -10.60 -6.76 12.77
N ALA A 404 -11.69 -6.46 13.44
CA ALA A 404 -11.66 -5.86 14.77
C ALA A 404 -12.89 -6.24 15.60
N ARG A 405 -12.81 -6.05 16.91
CA ARG A 405 -13.97 -6.14 17.81
C ARG A 405 -13.87 -5.13 18.95
N THR A 406 -14.98 -4.66 19.40
CA THR A 406 -15.09 -3.76 20.56
C THR A 406 -15.08 -4.57 21.86
N ARG A 407 -14.22 -4.21 22.80
CA ARG A 407 -14.19 -4.84 24.13
C ARG A 407 -15.52 -4.68 24.84
N GLY A 408 -16.03 -5.76 25.44
CA GLY A 408 -17.32 -5.79 26.14
C GLY A 408 -18.55 -5.92 25.24
N SER A 409 -18.39 -5.94 23.92
CA SER A 409 -19.49 -6.18 22.98
C SER A 409 -19.93 -7.65 22.95
N PRO A 410 -21.12 -7.96 22.40
CA PRO A 410 -21.53 -9.36 22.20
C PRO A 410 -20.49 -10.16 21.40
N ALA A 411 -19.92 -9.61 20.34
CA ALA A 411 -18.84 -10.26 19.60
C ALA A 411 -17.64 -10.63 20.48
N TYR A 412 -17.29 -9.76 21.44
CA TYR A 412 -16.22 -10.04 22.39
C TYR A 412 -16.63 -11.16 23.37
N GLN A 413 -17.84 -11.11 23.93
CA GLN A 413 -18.33 -12.06 24.93
C GLN A 413 -18.48 -13.48 24.36
N TYR A 414 -18.93 -13.60 23.11
CA TYR A 414 -19.13 -14.88 22.43
C TYR A 414 -17.93 -15.36 21.61
N GLY A 415 -16.73 -14.77 21.82
CA GLY A 415 -15.48 -15.30 21.29
C GLY A 415 -15.20 -15.00 19.82
N LEU A 416 -16.01 -14.17 19.15
CA LEU A 416 -15.70 -13.73 17.80
C LEU A 416 -14.50 -12.79 17.84
N ALA A 417 -13.37 -13.24 17.31
CA ALA A 417 -12.08 -12.53 17.40
C ALA A 417 -11.60 -11.99 16.06
N PRO A 418 -10.77 -10.94 16.05
CA PRO A 418 -9.99 -10.59 14.86
C PRO A 418 -9.30 -11.83 14.27
N THR A 419 -9.12 -11.85 12.97
CA THR A 419 -8.58 -12.97 12.18
C THR A 419 -9.49 -14.20 12.04
N ASN A 420 -10.73 -14.15 12.55
CA ASN A 420 -11.72 -15.17 12.26
C ASN A 420 -12.39 -14.94 10.90
N PHE A 421 -12.90 -16.03 10.31
CA PHE A 421 -13.75 -16.01 9.12
C PHE A 421 -15.11 -16.59 9.48
N ILE A 422 -16.18 -15.82 9.26
CA ILE A 422 -17.54 -16.30 9.49
C ILE A 422 -17.96 -17.11 8.27
N THR A 423 -18.29 -18.37 8.48
CA THR A 423 -18.68 -19.31 7.41
C THR A 423 -20.18 -19.57 7.36
N HIS A 424 -20.88 -19.48 8.48
CA HIS A 424 -22.32 -19.71 8.56
C HIS A 424 -22.98 -18.81 9.61
N VAL A 425 -24.24 -18.45 9.36
CA VAL A 425 -25.14 -17.79 10.29
C VAL A 425 -26.40 -18.63 10.39
N ASN A 426 -26.75 -19.11 11.61
CA ASN A 426 -27.90 -20.01 11.84
C ASN A 426 -27.91 -21.22 10.88
N GLY A 427 -26.73 -21.83 10.64
CA GLY A 427 -26.56 -22.96 9.74
C GLY A 427 -26.59 -22.63 8.25
N LYS A 428 -26.88 -21.38 7.86
CA LYS A 428 -26.84 -20.94 6.47
C LYS A 428 -25.42 -20.50 6.09
N PRO A 429 -24.86 -20.97 4.99
CA PRO A 429 -23.54 -20.55 4.55
C PRO A 429 -23.49 -19.05 4.19
N THR A 430 -22.41 -18.41 4.59
CA THR A 430 -22.14 -16.98 4.30
C THR A 430 -20.81 -16.85 3.58
N PRO A 431 -20.76 -17.17 2.26
CA PRO A 431 -19.52 -17.13 1.49
C PRO A 431 -18.99 -15.70 1.28
N ASP A 432 -19.86 -14.69 1.35
CA ASP A 432 -19.54 -13.28 1.12
C ASP A 432 -20.31 -12.34 2.05
N LEU A 433 -19.97 -11.04 2.04
CA LEU A 433 -20.59 -10.02 2.87
C LEU A 433 -22.09 -9.82 2.58
N GLU A 434 -22.52 -10.03 1.35
CA GLU A 434 -23.93 -9.85 0.99
C GLU A 434 -24.80 -10.98 1.53
N SER A 435 -24.36 -12.23 1.40
CA SER A 435 -25.02 -13.38 2.02
C SER A 435 -25.04 -13.29 3.53
N PHE A 436 -23.96 -12.78 4.14
CA PHE A 436 -23.93 -12.48 5.58
C PHE A 436 -25.00 -11.46 5.96
N LEU A 437 -25.07 -10.30 5.26
CA LEU A 437 -26.10 -9.28 5.52
C LEU A 437 -27.50 -9.84 5.39
N LYS A 438 -27.81 -10.58 4.32
CA LYS A 438 -29.11 -11.23 4.12
C LYS A 438 -29.45 -12.21 5.25
N ALA A 439 -28.46 -12.91 5.79
CA ALA A 439 -28.66 -13.85 6.88
C ALA A 439 -28.95 -13.16 8.23
N VAL A 440 -28.35 -11.97 8.50
CA VAL A 440 -28.49 -11.27 9.79
C VAL A 440 -29.63 -10.28 9.84
N ILE A 441 -30.07 -9.70 8.71
CA ILE A 441 -31.19 -8.73 8.67
C ILE A 441 -32.52 -9.37 9.10
N ASN A 442 -32.73 -10.63 8.79
CA ASN A 442 -33.99 -11.35 9.02
C ASN A 442 -33.94 -12.29 10.22
N ILE A 443 -33.18 -11.98 11.28
CA ILE A 443 -33.14 -12.79 12.50
C ILE A 443 -34.34 -12.44 13.38
N PRO A 444 -35.28 -13.39 13.61
CA PRO A 444 -36.54 -13.07 14.26
C PRO A 444 -36.43 -12.79 15.78
N ASP A 445 -35.39 -13.31 16.46
CA ASP A 445 -35.35 -13.33 17.95
C ASP A 445 -34.14 -12.61 18.54
N ASN A 446 -33.51 -11.72 17.83
CA ASN A 446 -32.27 -11.03 18.24
C ASN A 446 -31.12 -11.95 18.69
N THR A 447 -31.24 -13.25 18.41
CA THR A 447 -30.24 -14.27 18.71
C THR A 447 -29.79 -14.95 17.41
N CYS A 448 -28.49 -15.10 17.25
CA CYS A 448 -27.95 -15.85 16.12
C CYS A 448 -26.73 -16.69 16.53
N MET A 449 -26.56 -17.80 15.85
CA MET A 449 -25.43 -18.69 16.00
C MET A 449 -24.47 -18.50 14.83
N PHE A 450 -23.20 -18.28 15.13
CA PHE A 450 -22.14 -18.16 14.14
C PHE A 450 -21.27 -19.41 14.14
N SER A 451 -20.92 -19.89 12.95
CA SER A 451 -19.78 -20.76 12.75
C SER A 451 -18.62 -19.95 12.15
N PHE A 452 -17.46 -20.05 12.76
CA PHE A 452 -16.28 -19.33 12.30
C PHE A 452 -15.01 -20.19 12.39
N LEU A 453 -14.02 -19.87 11.58
CA LEU A 453 -12.71 -20.52 11.54
C LEU A 453 -11.62 -19.49 11.80
N SER A 454 -10.54 -19.91 12.47
CA SER A 454 -9.38 -19.10 12.79
C SER A 454 -8.13 -19.73 12.18
N PRO A 455 -7.81 -19.44 10.91
CA PRO A 455 -6.65 -20.03 10.21
C PRO A 455 -5.28 -19.53 10.74
N PHE A 456 -5.28 -18.45 11.52
CA PHE A 456 -4.07 -17.86 12.09
C PHE A 456 -3.72 -18.38 13.49
N LYS A 457 -4.40 -19.37 14.03
CA LYS A 457 -3.96 -19.99 15.27
C LYS A 457 -2.64 -20.71 15.00
N LEU A 458 -1.56 -20.14 15.48
CA LEU A 458 -0.27 -20.78 15.58
C LEU A 458 -0.43 -22.04 16.46
N ASN A 459 0.01 -23.18 15.93
CA ASN A 459 0.29 -24.36 16.74
C ASN A 459 1.47 -24.09 17.68
#